data_ad2e3b5070061f8f7ea07f12ac8dfab1
#
_entry.id   ad2e3b5070061f8f7ea07f12ac8dfab1
#
_cell.length_a   1.000
_cell.length_b   1.000
_cell.length_c   1.000
_cell.angle_alpha   90.00
_cell.angle_beta   90.00
_cell.angle_gamma   90.00
#
_symmetry.space_group_name_H-M   'P 1'
#
loop_
_entity.id
_entity.type
_entity.pdbx_description
1 polymer ?
#
loop_
_entity_poly.entity_id
_entity_poly.type
_entity_poly.pdbx_seq_one_letter_code
_entity_poly.pdbx_strand_id
1 'polypeptide(L)'
;WTFDNPLRKWFQDPERIRGSLVRGGMVVADIGCGMGYYSVAMGRMVGPAGRVLSVDLQEKMLQYLEKRAVRAGVQDRIITTLGEPDDIKITGSQVDFVLAFWMVHEVKDIPRFFGQVAKALKPTGSMLCVEPRMHVSPRRFEEILGYAKSAGFVVSDGPKVGMSRSAVLERR
;
A
#
# COMPACT_ATOMS: atom_id res chain seq x y z
N TRP A 1 5.82 12.60 17.14
CA TRP A 1 4.83 12.63 16.04
C TRP A 1 3.79 11.56 16.33
N THR A 2 2.62 11.95 16.81
CA THR A 2 1.50 11.05 17.08
C THR A 2 0.85 10.71 15.74
N PHE A 3 1.05 9.48 15.29
CA PHE A 3 0.47 8.92 14.05
C PHE A 3 -1.08 8.88 14.04
N ASP A 4 -1.75 9.26 15.12
CA ASP A 4 -3.22 9.34 15.28
C ASP A 4 -3.76 10.78 15.33
N ASN A 5 -3.09 11.73 14.67
CA ASN A 5 -3.58 13.10 14.59
C ASN A 5 -4.88 13.16 13.75
N PRO A 6 -6.01 13.71 14.27
CA PRO A 6 -7.26 13.86 13.51
C PRO A 6 -7.09 14.69 12.21
N LEU A 7 -6.08 15.57 12.14
CA LEU A 7 -5.71 16.29 10.92
C LEU A 7 -5.23 15.36 9.79
N ARG A 8 -4.77 14.13 10.11
CA ARG A 8 -4.38 13.14 9.11
C ARG A 8 -5.53 12.77 8.16
N LYS A 9 -6.76 12.68 8.67
CA LYS A 9 -7.97 12.43 7.85
C LYS A 9 -8.16 13.50 6.77
N TRP A 10 -7.81 14.74 7.05
CA TRP A 10 -7.97 15.84 6.10
C TRP A 10 -6.99 15.76 4.93
N PHE A 11 -5.76 15.28 5.18
CA PHE A 11 -4.71 15.20 4.16
C PHE A 11 -4.55 13.81 3.55
N GLN A 12 -4.96 12.75 4.23
CA GLN A 12 -4.73 11.35 3.88
C GLN A 12 -6.00 10.51 4.01
N ASP A 13 -7.11 11.00 3.45
CA ASP A 13 -8.41 10.33 3.53
C ASP A 13 -8.38 8.98 2.79
N PRO A 14 -8.53 7.82 3.50
CA PRO A 14 -8.57 6.52 2.87
C PRO A 14 -9.76 6.32 1.92
N GLU A 15 -10.85 7.09 2.09
CA GLU A 15 -12.04 6.99 1.23
C GLU A 15 -11.71 7.34 -0.24
N ARG A 16 -10.61 8.05 -0.51
CA ARG A 16 -10.16 8.37 -1.86
C ARG A 16 -9.73 7.16 -2.69
N ILE A 17 -9.40 6.04 -2.04
CA ILE A 17 -9.10 4.76 -2.70
C ILE A 17 -10.34 3.85 -2.80
N ARG A 18 -11.44 4.21 -2.13
CA ARG A 18 -12.69 3.44 -2.13
C ARG A 18 -13.38 3.52 -3.48
N GLY A 19 -13.93 2.39 -3.90
CA GLY A 19 -14.78 2.29 -5.11
C GLY A 19 -14.01 2.26 -6.42
N SER A 20 -13.00 3.12 -6.60
CA SER A 20 -12.17 3.12 -7.82
C SER A 20 -11.05 2.08 -7.76
N LEU A 21 -10.41 1.90 -6.60
CA LEU A 21 -9.24 1.04 -6.44
C LEU A 21 -9.49 -0.16 -5.50
N VAL A 22 -10.32 0.01 -4.45
CA VAL A 22 -10.62 -1.06 -3.48
C VAL A 22 -12.12 -1.31 -3.43
N ARG A 23 -12.53 -2.57 -3.59
CA ARG A 23 -13.93 -3.03 -3.59
C ARG A 23 -14.11 -4.25 -2.70
N GLY A 24 -15.38 -4.54 -2.36
CA GLY A 24 -15.74 -5.73 -1.59
C GLY A 24 -15.25 -7.04 -2.22
N GLY A 25 -14.76 -7.95 -1.41
CA GLY A 25 -14.25 -9.26 -1.81
C GLY A 25 -12.81 -9.28 -2.34
N MET A 26 -12.17 -8.13 -2.52
CA MET A 26 -10.77 -8.07 -3.00
C MET A 26 -9.78 -8.61 -1.96
N VAL A 27 -8.68 -9.18 -2.45
CA VAL A 27 -7.44 -9.37 -1.70
C VAL A 27 -6.54 -8.17 -2.00
N VAL A 28 -6.23 -7.39 -0.97
CA VAL A 28 -5.41 -6.18 -1.10
C VAL A 28 -4.16 -6.29 -0.23
N ALA A 29 -3.09 -5.61 -0.62
CA ALA A 29 -1.87 -5.53 0.18
C ALA A 29 -1.56 -4.09 0.59
N ASP A 30 -1.14 -3.91 1.84
CA ASP A 30 -0.63 -2.66 2.42
C ASP A 30 0.84 -2.87 2.77
N ILE A 31 1.74 -2.39 1.91
CA ILE A 31 3.17 -2.60 2.07
C ILE A 31 3.79 -1.36 2.73
N GLY A 32 4.52 -1.58 3.84
CA GLY A 32 4.92 -0.51 4.74
C GLY A 32 3.72 0.01 5.54
N CYS A 33 2.90 -0.90 6.05
CA CYS A 33 1.60 -0.59 6.63
C CYS A 33 1.66 0.21 7.94
N GLY A 34 2.83 0.30 8.58
CA GLY A 34 3.00 0.96 9.86
C GLY A 34 1.99 0.46 10.90
N MET A 35 1.41 1.36 11.65
CA MET A 35 0.38 1.04 12.65
C MET A 35 -1.03 0.78 12.04
N GLY A 36 -1.14 0.56 10.72
CA GLY A 36 -2.34 0.07 10.06
C GLY A 36 -3.45 1.09 9.80
N TYR A 37 -3.10 2.34 9.58
CA TYR A 37 -4.09 3.37 9.26
C TYR A 37 -4.88 3.02 7.99
N TYR A 38 -4.19 2.65 6.92
CA TYR A 38 -4.82 2.22 5.67
C TYR A 38 -5.28 0.76 5.73
N SER A 39 -4.54 -0.14 6.38
CA SER A 39 -4.94 -1.54 6.53
C SER A 39 -6.33 -1.68 7.15
N VAL A 40 -6.62 -0.97 8.23
CA VAL A 40 -7.93 -0.99 8.89
C VAL A 40 -9.02 -0.40 8.00
N ALA A 41 -8.74 0.69 7.29
CA ALA A 41 -9.69 1.28 6.35
C ALA A 41 -10.00 0.30 5.19
N MET A 42 -8.96 -0.29 4.58
CA MET A 42 -9.14 -1.31 3.54
C MET A 42 -9.86 -2.55 4.05
N GLY A 43 -9.60 -2.99 5.29
CA GLY A 43 -10.34 -4.09 5.92
C GLY A 43 -11.84 -3.86 6.02
N ARG A 44 -12.27 -2.60 6.21
CA ARG A 44 -13.69 -2.23 6.14
C ARG A 44 -14.22 -2.25 4.71
N MET A 45 -13.42 -1.78 3.74
CA MET A 45 -13.81 -1.69 2.33
C MET A 45 -13.96 -3.06 1.67
N VAL A 46 -13.02 -3.98 1.92
CA VAL A 46 -13.05 -5.32 1.32
C VAL A 46 -14.13 -6.21 1.91
N GLY A 47 -14.64 -5.88 3.09
CA GLY A 47 -15.71 -6.64 3.73
C GLY A 47 -15.30 -8.06 4.16
N PRO A 48 -16.28 -8.91 4.58
CA PRO A 48 -15.97 -10.22 5.17
C PRO A 48 -15.40 -11.24 4.17
N ALA A 49 -15.68 -11.07 2.88
CA ALA A 49 -15.17 -11.95 1.82
C ALA A 49 -13.76 -11.57 1.35
N GLY A 50 -13.29 -10.34 1.65
CA GLY A 50 -11.97 -9.85 1.25
C GLY A 50 -10.90 -10.07 2.32
N ARG A 51 -9.64 -9.74 1.96
CA ARG A 51 -8.47 -9.83 2.87
C ARG A 51 -7.53 -8.66 2.63
N VAL A 52 -6.83 -8.27 3.68
CA VAL A 52 -5.75 -7.26 3.66
C VAL A 52 -4.46 -7.95 4.12
N LEU A 53 -3.48 -8.03 3.23
CA LEU A 53 -2.13 -8.50 3.52
C LEU A 53 -1.31 -7.29 3.94
N SER A 54 -1.03 -7.15 5.22
CA SER A 54 -0.33 -6.00 5.81
C SER A 54 1.10 -6.37 6.11
N VAL A 55 2.04 -5.73 5.41
CA VAL A 55 3.48 -6.03 5.51
C VAL A 55 4.21 -4.83 6.10
N ASP A 56 5.04 -5.06 7.10
CA ASP A 56 5.98 -4.06 7.64
C ASP A 56 7.27 -4.72 8.08
N LEU A 57 8.38 -3.97 8.09
CA LEU A 57 9.68 -4.43 8.56
C LEU A 57 9.81 -4.42 10.08
N GLN A 58 8.91 -3.72 10.76
CA GLN A 58 8.94 -3.51 12.20
C GLN A 58 7.82 -4.29 12.89
N GLU A 59 8.16 -5.36 13.58
CA GLU A 59 7.22 -6.19 14.34
C GLU A 59 6.32 -5.37 15.29
N LYS A 60 6.90 -4.33 15.91
CA LYS A 60 6.16 -3.43 16.80
C LYS A 60 5.02 -2.69 16.09
N MET A 61 5.20 -2.34 14.81
CA MET A 61 4.14 -1.71 13.99
C MET A 61 3.00 -2.70 13.75
N LEU A 62 3.32 -3.95 13.44
CA LEU A 62 2.32 -5.01 13.26
C LEU A 62 1.52 -5.26 14.53
N GLN A 63 2.16 -5.30 15.69
CA GLN A 63 1.49 -5.43 16.99
C GLN A 63 0.50 -4.25 17.26
N TYR A 64 0.85 -3.02 16.87
CA TYR A 64 -0.07 -1.89 16.95
C TYR A 64 -1.24 -2.03 15.96
N LEU A 65 -0.96 -2.47 14.74
CA LEU A 65 -1.99 -2.75 13.74
C LEU A 65 -2.99 -3.79 14.25
N GLU A 66 -2.53 -4.90 14.80
CA GLU A 66 -3.39 -5.98 15.33
C GLU A 66 -4.34 -5.47 16.42
N LYS A 67 -3.83 -4.71 17.40
CA LYS A 67 -4.65 -4.06 18.42
C LYS A 67 -5.67 -3.10 17.83
N ARG A 68 -5.29 -2.35 16.79
CA ARG A 68 -6.17 -1.43 16.08
C ARG A 68 -7.24 -2.17 15.29
N ALA A 69 -6.88 -3.28 14.63
CA ALA A 69 -7.80 -4.12 13.87
C ALA A 69 -8.90 -4.72 14.76
N VAL A 70 -8.51 -5.22 15.96
CA VAL A 70 -9.47 -5.70 16.96
C VAL A 70 -10.44 -4.60 17.39
N ARG A 71 -9.93 -3.42 17.74
CA ARG A 71 -10.79 -2.27 18.12
C ARG A 71 -11.74 -1.83 17.00
N ALA A 72 -11.34 -2.03 15.75
CA ALA A 72 -12.11 -1.68 14.57
C ALA A 72 -13.07 -2.78 14.10
N GLY A 73 -13.00 -3.99 14.68
CA GLY A 73 -13.81 -5.15 14.30
C GLY A 73 -13.47 -5.70 12.90
N VAL A 74 -12.19 -5.64 12.50
CA VAL A 74 -11.73 -6.11 11.18
C VAL A 74 -10.54 -7.06 11.25
N GLN A 75 -10.22 -7.55 12.46
CA GLN A 75 -9.06 -8.44 12.69
C GLN A 75 -9.13 -9.75 11.89
N ASP A 76 -10.31 -10.23 11.59
CA ASP A 76 -10.57 -11.45 10.80
C ASP A 76 -10.23 -11.29 9.31
N ARG A 77 -9.98 -10.07 8.85
CA ARG A 77 -9.70 -9.72 7.44
C ARG A 77 -8.26 -9.30 7.22
N ILE A 78 -7.52 -8.99 8.29
CA ILE A 78 -6.15 -8.49 8.21
C ILE A 78 -5.17 -9.61 8.57
N ILE A 79 -4.23 -9.84 7.66
CA ILE A 79 -3.13 -10.80 7.84
C ILE A 79 -1.86 -9.98 7.94
N THR A 80 -1.21 -9.99 9.09
CA THR A 80 0.06 -9.30 9.32
C THR A 80 1.23 -10.18 8.93
N THR A 81 2.23 -9.62 8.27
CA THR A 81 3.44 -10.32 7.86
C THR A 81 4.67 -9.46 8.14
N LEU A 82 5.65 -10.00 8.86
CA LEU A 82 6.94 -9.37 9.03
C LEU A 82 7.74 -9.55 7.73
N GLY A 83 7.92 -8.45 7.02
CA GLY A 83 8.72 -8.39 5.81
C GLY A 83 10.21 -8.36 6.10
N GLU A 84 11.00 -8.45 5.03
CA GLU A 84 12.44 -8.24 5.05
C GLU A 84 12.80 -7.06 4.14
N PRO A 85 13.96 -6.42 4.32
CA PRO A 85 14.34 -5.24 3.52
C PRO A 85 14.32 -5.47 1.99
N ASP A 86 14.44 -6.72 1.58
CA ASP A 86 14.48 -7.14 0.18
C ASP A 86 13.41 -8.19 -0.18
N ASP A 87 12.45 -8.45 0.72
CA ASP A 87 11.37 -9.41 0.49
C ASP A 87 10.05 -8.97 1.16
N ILE A 88 9.03 -8.69 0.34
CA ILE A 88 7.69 -8.32 0.80
C ILE A 88 6.88 -9.53 1.34
N LYS A 89 7.40 -10.75 1.23
CA LYS A 89 6.77 -12.00 1.70
C LYS A 89 5.37 -12.29 1.15
N ILE A 90 5.01 -11.69 0.01
CA ILE A 90 3.77 -11.99 -0.70
C ILE A 90 4.12 -12.86 -1.91
N THR A 91 3.65 -14.10 -1.91
CA THR A 91 3.90 -15.08 -2.97
C THR A 91 2.67 -15.35 -3.81
N GLY A 92 2.89 -15.68 -5.09
CA GLY A 92 1.82 -15.99 -6.03
C GLY A 92 1.05 -14.76 -6.54
N SER A 93 0.38 -14.91 -7.67
CA SER A 93 -0.43 -13.85 -8.30
C SER A 93 -1.83 -13.84 -7.69
N GLN A 94 -1.97 -13.26 -6.49
CA GLN A 94 -3.20 -13.32 -5.70
C GLN A 94 -3.80 -11.96 -5.30
N VAL A 95 -3.05 -10.87 -5.47
CA VAL A 95 -3.44 -9.55 -4.98
C VAL A 95 -4.15 -8.76 -6.06
N ASP A 96 -5.33 -8.22 -5.76
CA ASP A 96 -6.09 -7.36 -6.65
C ASP A 96 -5.56 -5.93 -6.64
N PHE A 97 -5.09 -5.46 -5.48
CA PHE A 97 -4.61 -4.10 -5.30
C PHE A 97 -3.49 -4.02 -4.27
N VAL A 98 -2.46 -3.23 -4.56
CA VAL A 98 -1.35 -2.92 -3.64
C VAL A 98 -1.35 -1.44 -3.31
N LEU A 99 -1.26 -1.10 -2.03
CA LEU A 99 -0.95 0.23 -1.56
C LEU A 99 0.49 0.27 -1.07
N ALA A 100 1.27 1.24 -1.56
CA ALA A 100 2.54 1.65 -0.98
C ALA A 100 2.48 3.15 -0.68
N PHE A 101 2.35 3.47 0.59
CA PHE A 101 2.10 4.84 1.05
C PHE A 101 3.27 5.36 1.87
N TRP A 102 4.04 6.29 1.29
CA TRP A 102 5.18 6.94 1.91
C TRP A 102 6.29 5.97 2.32
N MET A 103 6.57 4.96 1.48
CA MET A 103 7.57 3.94 1.83
C MET A 103 8.55 3.59 0.69
N VAL A 104 8.18 3.78 -0.58
CA VAL A 104 9.04 3.32 -1.69
C VAL A 104 10.38 4.06 -1.72
N HIS A 105 10.42 5.32 -1.30
CA HIS A 105 11.67 6.09 -1.20
C HIS A 105 12.66 5.55 -0.14
N GLU A 106 12.20 4.71 0.80
CA GLU A 106 13.03 4.07 1.82
C GLU A 106 13.55 2.69 1.37
N VAL A 107 13.02 2.14 0.26
CA VAL A 107 13.42 0.84 -0.28
C VAL A 107 14.82 0.93 -0.88
N LYS A 108 15.71 0.01 -0.46
CA LYS A 108 17.10 -0.03 -0.96
C LYS A 108 17.21 -0.49 -2.41
N ASP A 109 16.45 -1.52 -2.78
CA ASP A 109 16.41 -2.10 -4.14
C ASP A 109 14.99 -1.92 -4.73
N ILE A 110 14.74 -0.72 -5.27
CA ILE A 110 13.45 -0.35 -5.86
C ILE A 110 13.10 -1.22 -7.09
N PRO A 111 14.03 -1.55 -8.00
CA PRO A 111 13.76 -2.49 -9.10
C PRO A 111 13.26 -3.84 -8.61
N ARG A 112 13.93 -4.44 -7.62
CA ARG A 112 13.52 -5.71 -7.00
C ARG A 112 12.15 -5.63 -6.35
N PHE A 113 11.89 -4.54 -5.62
CA PHE A 113 10.59 -4.28 -4.99
C PHE A 113 9.45 -4.30 -6.02
N PHE A 114 9.57 -3.53 -7.12
CA PHE A 114 8.54 -3.54 -8.17
C PHE A 114 8.42 -4.89 -8.87
N GLY A 115 9.52 -5.62 -9.04
CA GLY A 115 9.48 -7.00 -9.55
C GLY A 115 8.69 -7.95 -8.66
N GLN A 116 8.80 -7.82 -7.34
CA GLN A 116 8.01 -8.60 -6.38
C GLN A 116 6.53 -8.19 -6.39
N VAL A 117 6.25 -6.89 -6.42
CA VAL A 117 4.86 -6.39 -6.54
C VAL A 117 4.20 -6.88 -7.82
N ALA A 118 4.91 -6.84 -8.95
CA ALA A 118 4.41 -7.36 -10.22
C ALA A 118 4.06 -8.85 -10.16
N LYS A 119 4.84 -9.65 -9.45
CA LYS A 119 4.58 -11.09 -9.24
C LYS A 119 3.41 -11.34 -8.29
N ALA A 120 3.23 -10.51 -7.27
CA ALA A 120 2.15 -10.62 -6.29
C ALA A 120 0.79 -10.22 -6.87
N LEU A 121 0.76 -9.25 -7.78
CA LEU A 121 -0.47 -8.76 -8.40
C LEU A 121 -1.05 -9.77 -9.40
N LYS A 122 -2.37 -9.89 -9.41
CA LYS A 122 -3.13 -10.54 -10.50
C LYS A 122 -2.87 -9.82 -11.83
N PRO A 123 -3.12 -10.46 -12.99
CA PRO A 123 -2.97 -9.80 -14.29
C PRO A 123 -3.75 -8.49 -14.45
N THR A 124 -4.91 -8.38 -13.80
CA THR A 124 -5.76 -7.17 -13.78
C THR A 124 -5.55 -6.33 -12.52
N GLY A 125 -4.53 -6.66 -11.73
CA GLY A 125 -4.26 -5.97 -10.47
C GLY A 125 -3.57 -4.63 -10.69
N SER A 126 -3.70 -3.75 -9.71
CA SER A 126 -3.09 -2.43 -9.73
C SER A 126 -2.41 -2.08 -8.42
N MET A 127 -1.53 -1.10 -8.46
CA MET A 127 -0.87 -0.53 -7.30
C MET A 127 -1.08 0.97 -7.26
N LEU A 128 -1.32 1.52 -6.07
CA LEU A 128 -1.24 2.95 -5.81
C LEU A 128 0.08 3.24 -5.09
N CYS A 129 0.96 3.98 -5.76
CA CYS A 129 2.21 4.49 -5.20
C CYS A 129 1.99 5.94 -4.78
N VAL A 130 2.21 6.24 -3.49
CA VAL A 130 2.06 7.58 -2.92
C VAL A 130 3.32 7.98 -2.17
N GLU A 131 3.93 9.10 -2.56
CA GLU A 131 5.19 9.58 -1.98
C GLU A 131 5.07 11.01 -1.46
N PRO A 132 5.66 11.34 -0.28
CA PRO A 132 5.56 12.66 0.33
C PRO A 132 6.38 13.69 -0.45
N ARG A 133 5.78 14.84 -0.79
CA ARG A 133 6.47 15.92 -1.54
C ARG A 133 7.66 16.51 -0.79
N MET A 134 7.66 16.41 0.54
CA MET A 134 8.73 16.93 1.38
C MET A 134 10.02 16.09 1.30
N HIS A 135 9.88 14.77 1.04
CA HIS A 135 11.01 13.83 1.00
C HIS A 135 11.37 13.41 -0.41
N VAL A 136 10.40 13.44 -1.33
CA VAL A 136 10.57 12.98 -2.71
C VAL A 136 10.34 14.14 -3.67
N SER A 137 11.41 14.57 -4.34
CA SER A 137 11.33 15.60 -5.40
C SER A 137 10.55 15.10 -6.63
N PRO A 138 10.09 15.97 -7.54
CA PRO A 138 9.47 15.53 -8.80
C PRO A 138 10.37 14.59 -9.59
N ARG A 139 11.65 14.94 -9.74
CA ARG A 139 12.66 14.11 -10.42
C ARG A 139 12.81 12.74 -9.79
N ARG A 140 12.89 12.67 -8.45
CA ARG A 140 13.02 11.38 -7.73
C ARG A 140 11.76 10.53 -7.89
N PHE A 141 10.59 11.15 -7.92
CA PHE A 141 9.34 10.42 -8.17
C PHE A 141 9.31 9.83 -9.58
N GLU A 142 9.71 10.59 -10.60
CA GLU A 142 9.84 10.07 -11.97
C GLU A 142 10.85 8.93 -12.09
N GLU A 143 11.98 8.99 -11.38
CA GLU A 143 12.94 7.87 -11.30
C GLU A 143 12.28 6.60 -10.71
N ILE A 144 11.52 6.74 -9.62
CA ILE A 144 10.77 5.63 -9.01
C ILE A 144 9.78 5.03 -10.03
N LEU A 145 9.01 5.89 -10.72
CA LEU A 145 8.08 5.44 -11.76
C LEU A 145 8.78 4.80 -12.95
N GLY A 146 10.00 5.22 -13.27
CA GLY A 146 10.86 4.58 -14.27
C GLY A 146 11.17 3.11 -13.93
N TYR A 147 11.48 2.82 -12.67
CA TYR A 147 11.68 1.43 -12.22
C TYR A 147 10.40 0.61 -12.30
N ALA A 148 9.25 1.20 -11.98
CA ALA A 148 7.96 0.53 -12.14
C ALA A 148 7.69 0.19 -13.63
N LYS A 149 7.92 1.12 -14.54
CA LYS A 149 7.80 0.88 -16.00
C LYS A 149 8.72 -0.25 -16.46
N SER A 150 9.95 -0.29 -15.97
CA SER A 150 10.92 -1.36 -16.27
C SER A 150 10.49 -2.74 -15.72
N ALA A 151 9.69 -2.76 -14.64
CA ALA A 151 9.08 -3.97 -14.10
C ALA A 151 7.77 -4.39 -14.81
N GLY A 152 7.39 -3.70 -15.90
CA GLY A 152 6.23 -4.04 -16.72
C GLY A 152 4.93 -3.34 -16.33
N PHE A 153 4.98 -2.27 -15.54
CA PHE A 153 3.79 -1.49 -15.22
C PHE A 153 3.48 -0.42 -16.25
N VAL A 154 2.19 -0.22 -16.51
CA VAL A 154 1.65 1.00 -17.13
C VAL A 154 1.37 2.01 -16.02
N VAL A 155 1.85 3.22 -16.19
CA VAL A 155 1.76 4.28 -15.18
C VAL A 155 0.77 5.34 -15.63
N SER A 156 -0.16 5.69 -14.74
CA SER A 156 -1.11 6.79 -14.91
C SER A 156 -1.14 7.68 -13.67
N ASP A 157 -1.74 8.86 -13.79
CA ASP A 157 -1.90 9.77 -12.67
C ASP A 157 -2.77 9.14 -11.57
N GLY A 158 -2.31 9.26 -10.34
CA GLY A 158 -3.06 8.81 -9.17
C GLY A 158 -4.02 9.89 -8.64
N PRO A 159 -4.88 9.51 -7.69
CA PRO A 159 -5.77 10.45 -7.01
C PRO A 159 -4.97 11.54 -6.28
N LYS A 160 -5.53 12.75 -6.18
CA LYS A 160 -4.91 13.82 -5.39
C LYS A 160 -4.92 13.44 -3.90
N VAL A 161 -3.73 13.26 -3.32
CA VAL A 161 -3.54 12.90 -1.92
C VAL A 161 -2.70 13.98 -1.24
N GLY A 162 -3.31 14.82 -0.44
CA GLY A 162 -2.69 15.84 0.39
C GLY A 162 -1.39 16.43 -0.16
N MET A 163 -0.34 16.47 0.65
CA MET A 163 1.01 16.92 0.28
C MET A 163 1.85 15.79 -0.35
N SER A 164 1.24 15.00 -1.23
CA SER A 164 1.89 13.84 -1.84
C SER A 164 1.88 13.91 -3.36
N ARG A 165 2.74 13.10 -3.99
CA ARG A 165 2.69 12.67 -5.38
C ARG A 165 2.08 11.29 -5.40
N SER A 166 1.27 10.99 -6.38
CA SER A 166 0.66 9.66 -6.51
C SER A 166 0.57 9.23 -7.95
N ALA A 167 0.70 7.93 -8.16
CA ALA A 167 0.52 7.28 -9.45
C ALA A 167 -0.20 5.95 -9.27
N VAL A 168 -1.04 5.61 -10.24
CA VAL A 168 -1.62 4.27 -10.37
C VAL A 168 -0.76 3.49 -11.35
N LEU A 169 -0.38 2.28 -10.95
CA LEU A 169 0.45 1.35 -11.69
C LEU A 169 -0.39 0.13 -12.01
N GLU A 170 -0.66 -0.15 -13.27
CA GLU A 170 -1.43 -1.32 -13.71
C GLU A 170 -0.49 -2.34 -14.31
N ARG A 171 -0.70 -3.63 -13.98
CA ARG A 171 0.08 -4.71 -14.58
C ARG A 171 -0.34 -4.89 -16.04
N ARG A 172 0.67 -5.07 -16.93
CA ARG A 172 0.45 -5.50 -18.33
C ARG A 172 0.32 -7.00 -18.43
#